data_51bc78730185db7b5ae0d02d8a96a180
#
_entry.id   51bc78730185db7b5ae0d02d8a96a180
#
_cell.length_a   1.000
_cell.length_b   1.000
_cell.length_c   1.000
_cell.angle_alpha   90.00
_cell.angle_beta   90.00
_cell.angle_gamma   90.00
#
_symmetry.space_group_name_H-M   'P 1'
#
loop_
_entity.id
_entity.type
_entity.pdbx_description
1 polymer ?
#
loop_
_entity_poly.entity_id
_entity_poly.type
_entity_poly.pdbx_seq_one_letter_code
_entity_poly.pdbx_strand_id
1 'polypeptide(L)'
;MTQTLETLYSQLTGHAPESVEALPGAGSNRSYYRLKGTPTLIGVCGTSREENEAFIYLSRHFQAQHLPVPAVHAVSNDGLCYLQDDLGTDSLFQLIAHGRETGEFGSTEKDLLKKVIRLLPRIQFEGAQGLDFGKCYPAVEFNHRSILWDLNYFKYCFLKATGVEFREDLLEDDFEALCQTLIKSMEPQPVFMYRDFQSRNIMVKDGEPYLIDFQGGRKGPLYYDVASFLWQAKANYPDSLRQELIDEYLEALRPYKQIEKEVFLSRLRHVVLFRTLQVLGAYGFRGYFEKKTHFIESIPFAIENLRQLLQEGFPEYPYLCEVLQRMTELKQFAAARNRRNLTVTVMSFSYRKGIPEDESGNGGGYVFDCRAVHNPGRYEQYKSLTGLDRPVIEFLEKDGEITEFLRHTDALVDAHVQRFLERGFSHLMICFGCTGGQHRSVYSAQHTAMHLHKKFKINVHLIHREQQIDQLLKAK
;
A
#
# COMPACT_ATOMS: atom_id res chain seq x y z
N MET A 1 -11.35 22.58 20.50
CA MET A 1 -10.05 21.97 20.14
C MET A 1 -9.08 23.02 19.59
N THR A 2 -9.37 23.71 18.49
CA THR A 2 -8.51 24.77 17.94
C THR A 2 -8.21 25.88 18.94
N GLN A 3 -9.22 26.40 19.64
CA GLN A 3 -9.04 27.43 20.67
C GLN A 3 -8.11 27.01 21.82
N THR A 4 -8.13 25.74 22.23
CA THR A 4 -7.18 25.19 23.22
C THR A 4 -5.74 25.23 22.69
N LEU A 5 -5.55 24.83 21.42
CA LEU A 5 -4.24 24.86 20.77
C LEU A 5 -3.69 26.28 20.59
N GLU A 6 -4.55 27.23 20.18
CA GLU A 6 -4.19 28.66 20.09
C GLU A 6 -3.80 29.25 21.45
N THR A 7 -4.51 28.86 22.51
CA THR A 7 -4.17 29.26 23.88
C THR A 7 -2.83 28.71 24.30
N LEU A 8 -2.56 27.40 24.08
CA LEU A 8 -1.27 26.77 24.38
C LEU A 8 -0.13 27.41 23.58
N TYR A 9 -0.36 27.70 22.30
CA TYR A 9 0.62 28.36 21.46
C TYR A 9 0.97 29.76 21.98
N SER A 10 -0.07 30.55 22.32
CA SER A 10 0.09 31.90 22.82
C SER A 10 0.81 31.95 24.20
N GLN A 11 0.50 30.97 25.05
CA GLN A 11 1.20 30.82 26.34
C GLN A 11 2.66 30.46 26.18
N LEU A 12 2.99 29.64 25.16
CA LEU A 12 4.34 29.19 24.87
C LEU A 12 5.20 30.28 24.21
N THR A 13 4.64 31.04 23.26
CA THR A 13 5.37 31.95 22.37
C THR A 13 5.20 33.41 22.71
N GLY A 14 4.21 33.77 23.54
CA GLY A 14 3.85 35.14 23.85
C GLY A 14 2.94 35.85 22.86
N HIS A 15 2.58 35.21 21.75
CA HIS A 15 1.71 35.74 20.69
C HIS A 15 0.80 34.67 20.10
N ALA A 16 -0.30 35.06 19.48
CA ALA A 16 -1.19 34.14 18.78
C ALA A 16 -0.54 33.57 17.49
N PRO A 17 -0.91 32.37 17.07
CA PRO A 17 -0.48 31.85 15.77
C PRO A 17 -1.09 32.70 14.64
N GLU A 18 -0.38 32.85 13.53
CA GLU A 18 -0.84 33.55 12.32
C GLU A 18 -2.02 32.86 11.66
N SER A 19 -2.00 31.52 11.64
CA SER A 19 -3.09 30.68 11.15
C SER A 19 -3.05 29.29 11.77
N VAL A 20 -4.22 28.61 11.78
CA VAL A 20 -4.38 27.22 12.23
C VAL A 20 -4.99 26.43 11.09
N GLU A 21 -4.23 25.50 10.53
CA GLU A 21 -4.63 24.66 9.41
C GLU A 21 -4.85 23.21 9.87
N ALA A 22 -6.04 22.66 9.63
CA ALA A 22 -6.30 21.24 9.89
C ALA A 22 -5.52 20.36 8.91
N LEU A 23 -4.82 19.36 9.43
CA LEU A 23 -4.10 18.38 8.62
C LEU A 23 -4.98 17.15 8.37
N PRO A 24 -4.82 16.45 7.21
CA PRO A 24 -5.56 15.24 6.92
C PRO A 24 -5.32 14.17 8.00
N GLY A 25 -6.40 13.59 8.53
CA GLY A 25 -6.31 12.50 9.50
C GLY A 25 -5.80 11.20 8.87
N ALA A 26 -4.84 10.55 9.49
CA ALA A 26 -4.23 9.31 9.04
C ALA A 26 -4.82 8.04 9.68
N GLY A 27 -6.14 7.99 9.90
CA GLY A 27 -6.81 6.79 10.39
C GLY A 27 -6.79 6.59 11.92
N SER A 28 -6.23 7.51 12.70
CA SER A 28 -6.32 7.55 14.16
C SER A 28 -7.51 8.43 14.60
N ASN A 29 -7.91 8.30 15.87
CA ASN A 29 -8.92 9.18 16.48
C ASN A 29 -8.34 10.55 16.90
N ARG A 30 -7.11 10.86 16.48
CA ARG A 30 -6.44 12.13 16.73
C ARG A 30 -6.67 13.10 15.61
N SER A 31 -6.80 14.38 15.96
CA SER A 31 -6.86 15.50 15.02
C SER A 31 -5.54 16.26 15.08
N TYR A 32 -5.00 16.59 13.92
CA TYR A 32 -3.73 17.29 13.78
C TYR A 32 -3.95 18.65 13.14
N TYR A 33 -3.25 19.65 13.64
CA TYR A 33 -3.34 21.04 13.18
C TYR A 33 -1.93 21.63 13.05
N ARG A 34 -1.67 22.34 11.96
CA ARG A 34 -0.45 23.13 11.81
C ARG A 34 -0.74 24.56 12.26
N LEU A 35 -0.07 25.02 13.32
CA LEU A 35 -0.12 26.38 13.82
C LEU A 35 1.05 27.14 13.22
N LYS A 36 0.78 27.98 12.24
CA LYS A 36 1.78 28.83 11.59
C LYS A 36 2.13 30.01 12.47
N GLY A 37 3.41 30.33 12.52
CA GLY A 37 3.98 31.43 13.30
C GLY A 37 5.47 31.23 13.50
N THR A 38 6.02 31.88 14.50
CA THR A 38 7.45 31.73 14.86
C THR A 38 7.55 31.26 16.32
N PRO A 39 7.82 29.94 16.53
CA PRO A 39 8.00 28.84 15.54
C PRO A 39 6.67 28.30 14.99
N THR A 40 6.69 27.64 13.81
CA THR A 40 5.58 26.81 13.36
C THR A 40 5.56 25.50 14.14
N LEU A 41 4.39 25.12 14.69
CA LEU A 41 4.20 23.92 15.51
C LEU A 41 3.03 23.05 15.02
N ILE A 42 3.07 21.78 15.39
CA ILE A 42 1.93 20.87 15.21
C ILE A 42 1.17 20.76 16.53
N GLY A 43 -0.11 21.10 16.47
CA GLY A 43 -1.08 20.84 17.53
C GLY A 43 -1.76 19.49 17.33
N VAL A 44 -1.79 18.69 18.36
CA VAL A 44 -2.44 17.39 18.38
C VAL A 44 -3.52 17.38 19.43
N CYS A 45 -4.74 16.95 19.06
CA CYS A 45 -5.84 16.71 20.00
C CYS A 45 -6.30 15.26 19.88
N GLY A 46 -6.19 14.50 20.96
CA GLY A 46 -6.58 13.10 21.07
C GLY A 46 -7.90 12.93 21.85
N THR A 47 -8.48 11.75 21.76
CA THR A 47 -9.69 11.33 22.51
C THR A 47 -9.36 10.49 23.75
N SER A 48 -8.12 9.94 23.84
CA SER A 48 -7.63 9.19 24.99
C SER A 48 -6.49 9.96 25.66
N ARG A 49 -6.68 10.26 26.92
CA ARG A 49 -5.67 10.90 27.76
C ARG A 49 -4.46 9.98 27.98
N GLU A 50 -4.71 8.71 28.26
CA GLU A 50 -3.66 7.71 28.52
C GLU A 50 -2.75 7.53 27.31
N GLU A 51 -3.32 7.53 26.10
CA GLU A 51 -2.55 7.44 24.86
C GLU A 51 -1.69 8.68 24.63
N ASN A 52 -2.22 9.88 24.94
CA ASN A 52 -1.45 11.12 24.85
C ASN A 52 -0.33 11.17 25.91
N GLU A 53 -0.62 10.77 27.15
CA GLU A 53 0.38 10.70 28.23
C GLU A 53 1.51 9.74 27.85
N ALA A 54 1.22 8.58 27.25
CA ALA A 54 2.22 7.65 26.74
C ALA A 54 3.09 8.29 25.64
N PHE A 55 2.48 8.96 24.66
CA PHE A 55 3.22 9.67 23.62
C PHE A 55 4.14 10.75 24.20
N ILE A 56 3.63 11.60 25.07
CA ILE A 56 4.36 12.69 25.69
C ILE A 56 5.54 12.16 26.54
N TYR A 57 5.30 11.10 27.31
CA TYR A 57 6.34 10.45 28.11
C TYR A 57 7.44 9.87 27.22
N LEU A 58 7.09 9.08 26.20
CA LEU A 58 8.04 8.47 25.27
C LEU A 58 8.82 9.54 24.49
N SER A 59 8.15 10.59 24.00
CA SER A 59 8.82 11.68 23.29
C SER A 59 9.91 12.33 24.16
N ARG A 60 9.58 12.70 25.39
CA ARG A 60 10.55 13.30 26.34
C ARG A 60 11.70 12.36 26.68
N HIS A 61 11.39 11.08 26.89
CA HIS A 61 12.38 10.05 27.15
C HIS A 61 13.34 9.88 25.98
N PHE A 62 12.83 9.75 24.76
CA PHE A 62 13.63 9.58 23.54
C PHE A 62 14.47 10.81 23.21
N GLN A 63 13.96 12.01 23.44
CA GLN A 63 14.74 13.23 23.31
C GLN A 63 15.91 13.29 24.30
N ALA A 64 15.71 12.87 25.55
CA ALA A 64 16.77 12.79 26.54
C ALA A 64 17.89 11.80 26.13
N GLN A 65 17.55 10.80 25.28
CA GLN A 65 18.48 9.86 24.65
C GLN A 65 18.99 10.33 23.26
N HIS A 66 18.72 11.58 22.87
CA HIS A 66 19.11 12.13 21.56
C HIS A 66 18.59 11.35 20.36
N LEU A 67 17.41 10.73 20.49
CA LEU A 67 16.75 10.02 19.40
C LEU A 67 15.89 11.00 18.58
N PRO A 68 15.80 10.84 17.25
CA PRO A 68 15.12 11.79 16.36
C PRO A 68 13.60 11.63 16.43
N VAL A 69 12.99 12.29 17.40
CA VAL A 69 11.54 12.35 17.61
C VAL A 69 11.10 13.80 17.78
N PRO A 70 9.82 14.16 17.52
CA PRO A 70 9.36 15.53 17.75
C PRO A 70 9.38 15.90 19.24
N ALA A 71 9.83 17.10 19.56
CA ALA A 71 9.76 17.65 20.90
C ALA A 71 8.32 18.03 21.25
N VAL A 72 7.89 17.72 22.47
CA VAL A 72 6.61 18.19 23.02
C VAL A 72 6.87 19.44 23.86
N HIS A 73 6.34 20.59 23.42
CA HIS A 73 6.59 21.91 24.01
C HIS A 73 5.55 22.33 25.04
N ALA A 74 4.27 22.00 24.83
CA ALA A 74 3.18 22.37 25.74
C ALA A 74 2.11 21.29 25.75
N VAL A 75 1.41 21.16 26.88
CA VAL A 75 0.33 20.17 27.08
C VAL A 75 -0.83 20.88 27.78
N SER A 76 -2.07 20.62 27.34
CA SER A 76 -3.26 21.15 27.98
C SER A 76 -3.48 20.55 29.38
N ASN A 77 -4.18 21.26 30.26
CA ASN A 77 -4.41 20.82 31.64
C ASN A 77 -5.18 19.49 31.73
N ASP A 78 -6.04 19.21 30.75
CA ASP A 78 -6.78 17.94 30.64
C ASP A 78 -5.98 16.81 30.01
N GLY A 79 -4.77 17.09 29.47
CA GLY A 79 -3.93 16.11 28.77
C GLY A 79 -4.44 15.69 27.40
N LEU A 80 -5.50 16.30 26.88
CA LEU A 80 -6.10 15.91 25.60
C LEU A 80 -5.47 16.59 24.38
N CYS A 81 -4.85 17.76 24.55
CA CYS A 81 -4.16 18.49 23.50
C CYS A 81 -2.70 18.79 23.88
N TYR A 82 -1.82 18.79 22.88
CA TYR A 82 -0.42 19.18 23.06
C TYR A 82 0.16 19.81 21.80
N LEU A 83 1.27 20.53 21.96
CA LEU A 83 2.06 21.13 20.86
C LEU A 83 3.39 20.41 20.74
N GLN A 84 3.78 20.09 19.50
CA GLN A 84 5.05 19.45 19.16
C GLN A 84 5.70 20.10 17.95
N ASP A 85 6.96 19.72 17.68
CA ASP A 85 7.71 20.17 16.50
C ASP A 85 6.94 19.91 15.21
N ASP A 86 7.04 20.84 14.25
CA ASP A 86 6.67 20.62 12.86
C ASP A 86 7.85 19.97 12.11
N LEU A 87 7.66 18.75 11.70
CA LEU A 87 8.63 17.97 10.91
C LEU A 87 8.43 18.12 9.40
N GLY A 88 7.57 19.06 8.96
CA GLY A 88 7.26 19.26 7.54
C GLY A 88 6.17 18.35 7.02
N THR A 89 6.22 18.05 5.72
CA THR A 89 5.19 17.28 5.00
C THR A 89 5.70 15.96 4.43
N ASP A 90 7.01 15.78 4.35
CA ASP A 90 7.64 14.71 3.61
C ASP A 90 7.78 13.46 4.48
N SER A 91 6.94 12.46 4.21
CA SER A 91 7.12 11.14 4.80
C SER A 91 8.05 10.27 3.94
N LEU A 92 8.75 9.34 4.56
CA LEU A 92 9.54 8.33 3.86
C LEU A 92 8.68 7.61 2.79
N PHE A 93 7.42 7.30 3.12
CA PHE A 93 6.48 6.65 2.20
C PHE A 93 6.26 7.42 0.90
N GLN A 94 6.22 8.76 0.95
CA GLN A 94 6.10 9.62 -0.23
C GLN A 94 7.42 9.71 -0.99
N LEU A 95 8.53 9.86 -0.28
CA LEU A 95 9.85 10.02 -0.89
C LEU A 95 10.35 8.78 -1.64
N ILE A 96 9.84 7.58 -1.28
CA ILE A 96 10.14 6.32 -1.98
C ILE A 96 9.00 5.89 -2.92
N ALA A 97 8.18 6.83 -3.39
CA ALA A 97 7.01 6.52 -4.22
C ALA A 97 7.38 5.82 -5.52
N HIS A 98 8.45 6.26 -6.20
CA HIS A 98 8.91 5.66 -7.45
C HIS A 98 9.26 4.16 -7.27
N GLY A 99 10.10 3.83 -6.30
CA GLY A 99 10.47 2.44 -6.02
C GLY A 99 9.28 1.56 -5.63
N ARG A 100 8.33 2.10 -4.83
CA ARG A 100 7.11 1.37 -4.44
C ARG A 100 6.19 1.07 -5.63
N GLU A 101 6.09 1.98 -6.58
CA GLU A 101 5.23 1.84 -7.75
C GLU A 101 5.85 0.94 -8.81
N THR A 102 7.14 1.04 -9.04
CA THR A 102 7.86 0.29 -10.09
C THR A 102 8.47 -1.02 -9.62
N GLY A 103 8.79 -1.13 -8.33
CA GLY A 103 9.63 -2.19 -7.76
C GLY A 103 11.15 -1.94 -7.96
N GLU A 104 11.52 -0.79 -8.57
CA GLU A 104 12.91 -0.40 -8.84
C GLU A 104 13.28 0.83 -8.00
N PHE A 105 14.07 0.63 -6.96
CA PHE A 105 14.48 1.66 -6.04
C PHE A 105 15.78 2.32 -6.50
N GLY A 106 15.75 3.66 -6.68
CA GLY A 106 16.92 4.45 -7.00
C GLY A 106 17.92 4.58 -5.84
N SER A 107 19.14 5.06 -6.11
CA SER A 107 20.19 5.21 -5.08
C SER A 107 19.71 6.11 -3.91
N THR A 108 19.11 7.24 -4.19
CA THR A 108 18.61 8.17 -3.18
C THR A 108 17.55 7.52 -2.27
N GLU A 109 16.61 6.75 -2.86
CA GLU A 109 15.59 6.02 -2.07
C GLU A 109 16.24 4.94 -1.20
N LYS A 110 17.21 4.20 -1.74
CA LYS A 110 17.97 3.17 -1.00
C LYS A 110 18.79 3.77 0.14
N ASP A 111 19.48 4.87 -0.10
CA ASP A 111 20.27 5.55 0.93
C ASP A 111 19.39 6.02 2.09
N LEU A 112 18.20 6.55 1.78
CA LEU A 112 17.24 6.95 2.79
C LEU A 112 16.70 5.75 3.59
N LEU A 113 16.36 4.64 2.91
CA LEU A 113 15.92 3.39 3.55
C LEU A 113 17.03 2.82 4.47
N LYS A 114 18.29 2.87 4.04
CA LYS A 114 19.44 2.47 4.86
C LYS A 114 19.61 3.34 6.10
N LYS A 115 19.53 4.66 5.97
CA LYS A 115 19.53 5.58 7.12
C LYS A 115 18.47 5.20 8.15
N VAL A 116 17.26 4.92 7.68
CA VAL A 116 16.14 4.58 8.54
C VAL A 116 16.34 3.23 9.25
N ILE A 117 16.73 2.19 8.52
CA ILE A 117 16.88 0.86 9.14
C ILE A 117 18.06 0.82 10.13
N ARG A 118 19.12 1.60 9.89
CA ARG A 118 20.25 1.74 10.81
C ARG A 118 19.88 2.48 12.11
N LEU A 119 18.82 3.30 12.09
CA LEU A 119 18.32 3.98 13.27
C LEU A 119 17.58 3.03 14.22
N LEU A 120 17.02 1.92 13.68
CA LEU A 120 16.18 1.02 14.46
C LEU A 120 16.88 0.40 15.69
N PRO A 121 18.12 -0.13 15.63
CA PRO A 121 18.81 -0.63 16.82
C PRO A 121 18.98 0.43 17.92
N ARG A 122 19.21 1.69 17.55
CA ARG A 122 19.30 2.79 18.52
C ARG A 122 17.99 2.96 19.29
N ILE A 123 16.87 3.00 18.56
CA ILE A 123 15.54 3.09 19.18
C ILE A 123 15.28 1.89 20.10
N GLN A 124 15.64 0.67 19.65
CA GLN A 124 15.39 -0.56 20.39
C GLN A 124 16.21 -0.64 21.68
N PHE A 125 17.47 -0.25 21.66
CA PHE A 125 18.41 -0.43 22.78
C PHE A 125 18.60 0.87 23.58
N GLU A 126 18.98 2.00 22.97
CA GLU A 126 19.14 3.29 23.66
C GLU A 126 17.76 3.76 24.16
N GLY A 127 16.71 3.64 23.33
CA GLY A 127 15.35 3.98 23.73
C GLY A 127 14.79 3.18 24.90
N ALA A 128 15.30 1.95 25.14
CA ALA A 128 14.93 1.14 26.28
C ALA A 128 15.70 1.49 27.58
N GLN A 129 16.82 2.21 27.47
CA GLN A 129 17.63 2.54 28.63
C GLN A 129 16.92 3.50 29.58
N GLY A 130 16.64 3.05 30.81
CA GLY A 130 15.94 3.87 31.80
C GLY A 130 14.46 4.10 31.52
N LEU A 131 13.88 3.46 30.50
CA LEU A 131 12.48 3.54 30.18
C LEU A 131 11.62 2.83 31.22
N ASP A 132 10.63 3.52 31.79
CA ASP A 132 9.57 2.91 32.56
C ASP A 132 8.49 2.33 31.63
N PHE A 133 8.60 1.05 31.31
CA PHE A 133 7.63 0.36 30.47
C PHE A 133 6.22 0.33 31.09
N GLY A 134 6.07 0.57 32.39
CA GLY A 134 4.76 0.71 33.03
C GLY A 134 3.92 1.88 32.51
N LYS A 135 4.56 2.84 31.84
CA LYS A 135 3.91 3.99 31.18
C LYS A 135 3.59 3.77 29.72
N CYS A 136 3.90 2.61 29.15
CA CYS A 136 3.52 2.25 27.78
C CYS A 136 2.02 1.90 27.69
N TYR A 137 1.39 2.31 26.60
CA TYR A 137 -0.05 2.12 26.35
C TYR A 137 -0.26 1.41 25.01
N PRO A 138 -1.29 0.57 24.87
CA PRO A 138 -2.23 0.04 25.87
C PRO A 138 -1.68 -1.15 26.68
N ALA A 139 -0.43 -1.56 26.48
CA ALA A 139 0.19 -2.65 27.20
C ALA A 139 1.67 -2.37 27.43
N VAL A 140 2.24 -2.93 28.48
CA VAL A 140 3.64 -2.74 28.86
C VAL A 140 4.60 -3.62 28.08
N GLU A 141 4.11 -4.75 27.56
CA GLU A 141 4.92 -5.74 26.84
C GLU A 141 4.13 -6.51 25.78
N PHE A 142 4.87 -7.08 24.84
CA PHE A 142 4.40 -8.04 23.86
C PHE A 142 4.39 -9.42 24.52
N ASN A 143 3.24 -9.93 24.92
CA ASN A 143 3.08 -11.14 25.70
C ASN A 143 2.05 -12.10 25.09
N HIS A 144 1.90 -13.28 25.70
CA HIS A 144 0.97 -14.31 25.27
C HIS A 144 -0.44 -13.77 24.96
N ARG A 145 -1.01 -12.95 25.86
CA ARG A 145 -2.35 -12.38 25.66
C ARG A 145 -2.42 -11.50 24.41
N SER A 146 -1.42 -10.64 24.20
CA SER A 146 -1.41 -9.71 23.05
C SER A 146 -1.19 -10.45 21.74
N ILE A 147 -0.39 -11.51 21.73
CA ILE A 147 -0.15 -12.35 20.55
C ILE A 147 -1.43 -13.08 20.16
N LEU A 148 -2.05 -13.80 21.09
CA LEU A 148 -3.30 -14.53 20.81
C LEU A 148 -4.45 -13.59 20.44
N TRP A 149 -4.49 -12.38 21.02
CA TRP A 149 -5.48 -11.40 20.62
C TRP A 149 -5.34 -11.02 19.14
N ASP A 150 -4.13 -10.71 18.68
CA ASP A 150 -3.86 -10.36 17.29
C ASP A 150 -4.13 -11.55 16.33
N LEU A 151 -3.79 -12.79 16.72
CA LEU A 151 -4.11 -14.00 15.95
C LEU A 151 -5.62 -14.26 15.87
N ASN A 152 -6.35 -14.09 16.97
CA ASN A 152 -7.79 -14.19 16.97
C ASN A 152 -8.45 -13.05 16.19
N TYR A 153 -7.88 -11.85 16.22
CA TYR A 153 -8.33 -10.74 15.39
C TYR A 153 -8.20 -11.06 13.90
N PHE A 154 -7.08 -11.69 13.47
CA PHE A 154 -6.93 -12.25 12.13
C PHE A 154 -8.00 -13.32 11.85
N LYS A 155 -8.18 -14.29 12.72
CA LYS A 155 -9.13 -15.39 12.53
C LYS A 155 -10.55 -14.88 12.30
N TYR A 156 -11.05 -13.97 13.16
CA TYR A 156 -12.43 -13.50 13.12
C TYR A 156 -12.68 -12.38 12.11
N CYS A 157 -11.75 -11.43 11.95
CA CYS A 157 -11.96 -10.29 11.08
C CYS A 157 -11.52 -10.52 9.63
N PHE A 158 -10.65 -11.51 9.37
CA PHE A 158 -10.16 -11.78 8.02
C PHE A 158 -10.41 -13.22 7.59
N LEU A 159 -9.84 -14.23 8.26
CA LEU A 159 -9.88 -15.61 7.80
C LEU A 159 -11.31 -16.12 7.62
N LYS A 160 -12.18 -15.97 8.63
CA LYS A 160 -13.61 -16.38 8.53
C LYS A 160 -14.34 -15.60 7.42
N ALA A 161 -14.01 -14.34 7.20
CA ALA A 161 -14.63 -13.54 6.14
C ALA A 161 -14.23 -14.00 4.72
N THR A 162 -13.15 -14.77 4.57
CA THR A 162 -12.74 -15.33 3.27
C THR A 162 -13.57 -16.54 2.83
N GLY A 163 -14.28 -17.19 3.76
CA GLY A 163 -15.05 -18.40 3.49
C GLY A 163 -14.21 -19.69 3.47
N VAL A 164 -12.92 -19.64 3.83
CA VAL A 164 -12.10 -20.87 3.98
C VAL A 164 -12.60 -21.66 5.17
N GLU A 165 -12.89 -22.93 4.96
CA GLU A 165 -13.26 -23.86 6.03
C GLU A 165 -12.01 -24.34 6.78
N PHE A 166 -12.10 -24.43 8.11
CA PHE A 166 -11.04 -24.94 8.96
C PHE A 166 -11.59 -25.47 10.27
N ARG A 167 -10.82 -26.36 10.91
CA ARG A 167 -11.07 -26.85 12.26
C ARG A 167 -10.48 -25.88 13.26
N GLU A 168 -11.32 -25.36 14.15
CA GLU A 168 -10.89 -24.35 15.14
C GLU A 168 -9.88 -24.91 16.14
N ASP A 169 -10.08 -26.13 16.61
CA ASP A 169 -9.19 -26.80 17.58
C ASP A 169 -7.74 -26.90 17.04
N LEU A 170 -7.57 -27.40 15.82
CA LEU A 170 -6.24 -27.55 15.20
C LEU A 170 -5.58 -26.19 14.91
N LEU A 171 -6.38 -25.19 14.54
CA LEU A 171 -5.86 -23.83 14.29
C LEU A 171 -5.41 -23.16 15.60
N GLU A 172 -6.15 -23.36 16.70
CA GLU A 172 -5.77 -22.85 18.02
C GLU A 172 -4.50 -23.50 18.55
N ASP A 173 -4.31 -24.82 18.32
CA ASP A 173 -3.07 -25.52 18.69
C ASP A 173 -1.85 -24.89 17.98
N ASP A 174 -1.96 -24.62 16.68
CA ASP A 174 -0.88 -23.98 15.92
C ASP A 174 -0.71 -22.49 16.30
N PHE A 175 -1.77 -21.78 16.66
CA PHE A 175 -1.67 -20.43 17.22
C PHE A 175 -0.90 -20.40 18.53
N GLU A 176 -1.14 -21.37 19.42
CA GLU A 176 -0.41 -21.50 20.67
C GLU A 176 1.07 -21.82 20.41
N ALA A 177 1.37 -22.73 19.48
CA ALA A 177 2.74 -23.06 19.08
C ALA A 177 3.48 -21.85 18.52
N LEU A 178 2.85 -21.06 17.66
CA LEU A 178 3.40 -19.79 17.15
C LEU A 178 3.61 -18.79 18.27
N CYS A 179 2.65 -18.65 19.19
CA CYS A 179 2.76 -17.77 20.35
C CYS A 179 3.99 -18.12 21.21
N GLN A 180 4.20 -19.41 21.52
CA GLN A 180 5.35 -19.88 22.27
C GLN A 180 6.68 -19.59 21.56
N THR A 181 6.73 -19.76 20.23
CA THR A 181 7.91 -19.44 19.42
C THR A 181 8.24 -17.95 19.48
N LEU A 182 7.22 -17.09 19.37
CA LEU A 182 7.39 -15.62 19.44
C LEU A 182 7.88 -15.20 20.84
N ILE A 183 7.33 -15.75 21.91
CA ILE A 183 7.77 -15.46 23.28
C ILE A 183 9.23 -15.88 23.48
N LYS A 184 9.62 -17.07 23.00
CA LYS A 184 11.01 -17.54 23.06
C LYS A 184 11.99 -16.68 22.25
N SER A 185 11.50 -15.92 21.28
CA SER A 185 12.32 -14.98 20.48
C SER A 185 12.60 -13.66 21.22
N MET A 186 11.93 -13.40 22.35
CA MET A 186 12.15 -12.18 23.11
C MET A 186 13.52 -12.17 23.77
N GLU A 187 14.09 -10.98 23.85
CA GLU A 187 15.38 -10.78 24.48
C GLU A 187 15.29 -10.89 26.02
N PRO A 188 16.35 -11.40 26.68
CA PRO A 188 16.40 -11.45 28.13
C PRO A 188 16.34 -10.04 28.76
N GLN A 189 16.92 -9.05 28.07
CA GLN A 189 16.89 -7.64 28.49
C GLN A 189 15.77 -6.90 27.76
N PRO A 190 15.18 -5.88 28.39
CA PRO A 190 14.17 -5.04 27.75
C PRO A 190 14.69 -4.40 26.46
N VAL A 191 13.96 -4.59 25.36
CA VAL A 191 14.15 -3.91 24.10
C VAL A 191 12.86 -3.17 23.80
N PHE A 192 12.97 -1.90 23.36
CA PHE A 192 11.80 -1.14 22.97
C PHE A 192 11.33 -1.61 21.60
N MET A 193 10.13 -2.18 21.53
CA MET A 193 9.43 -2.50 20.29
C MET A 193 8.55 -1.31 19.91
N TYR A 194 8.86 -0.68 18.80
CA TYR A 194 8.13 0.48 18.28
C TYR A 194 6.69 0.13 17.88
N ARG A 195 6.48 -1.09 17.37
CA ARG A 195 5.24 -1.70 16.88
C ARG A 195 4.81 -1.24 15.49
N ASP A 196 4.73 0.05 15.26
CA ASP A 196 4.29 0.63 13.98
C ASP A 196 5.43 1.33 13.24
N PHE A 197 6.64 0.71 13.25
CA PHE A 197 7.81 1.16 12.51
C PHE A 197 7.59 0.91 11.01
N GLN A 198 7.00 1.90 10.35
CA GLN A 198 6.59 1.85 8.95
C GLN A 198 6.96 3.16 8.26
N SER A 199 7.14 3.11 6.92
CA SER A 199 7.53 4.28 6.13
C SER A 199 6.58 5.48 6.24
N ARG A 200 5.31 5.25 6.59
CA ARG A 200 4.33 6.34 6.83
C ARG A 200 4.55 7.07 8.15
N ASN A 201 5.19 6.41 9.12
CA ASN A 201 5.44 6.92 10.46
C ASN A 201 6.86 7.44 10.62
N ILE A 202 7.53 7.71 9.49
CA ILE A 202 8.87 8.29 9.43
C ILE A 202 8.79 9.54 8.56
N MET A 203 8.99 10.70 9.21
CA MET A 203 9.11 11.99 8.52
C MET A 203 10.57 12.22 8.13
N VAL A 204 10.79 12.95 7.06
CA VAL A 204 12.14 13.30 6.61
C VAL A 204 12.24 14.82 6.56
N LYS A 205 13.13 15.36 7.38
CA LYS A 205 13.39 16.79 7.44
C LYS A 205 14.90 17.02 7.22
N ASP A 206 15.23 17.86 6.26
CA ASP A 206 16.63 18.16 5.89
C ASP A 206 17.45 16.90 5.54
N GLY A 207 16.82 15.89 4.96
CA GLY A 207 17.45 14.60 4.60
C GLY A 207 17.67 13.62 5.75
N GLU A 208 17.18 13.95 6.97
CA GLU A 208 17.29 13.11 8.15
C GLU A 208 15.93 12.57 8.60
N PRO A 209 15.85 11.28 9.03
CA PRO A 209 14.63 10.65 9.45
C PRO A 209 14.24 11.04 10.87
N TYR A 210 12.96 11.33 11.09
CA TYR A 210 12.32 11.55 12.37
C TYR A 210 11.16 10.56 12.56
N LEU A 211 11.03 10.05 13.78
CA LEU A 211 10.06 9.03 14.12
C LEU A 211 8.81 9.65 14.76
N ILE A 212 7.62 9.22 14.28
CA ILE A 212 6.31 9.65 14.82
C ILE A 212 5.43 8.43 15.05
N ASP A 213 4.33 8.55 15.80
CA ASP A 213 3.35 7.48 16.04
C ASP A 213 3.90 6.29 16.86
N PHE A 214 4.76 6.56 17.83
CA PHE A 214 5.42 5.56 18.68
C PHE A 214 4.71 5.27 20.01
N GLN A 215 3.56 5.89 20.29
CA GLN A 215 2.83 5.71 21.56
C GLN A 215 2.32 4.27 21.80
N GLY A 216 2.19 3.48 20.75
CA GLY A 216 1.87 2.04 20.85
C GLY A 216 3.05 1.17 21.25
N GLY A 217 4.24 1.76 21.38
CA GLY A 217 5.47 1.04 21.69
C GLY A 217 5.50 0.47 23.09
N ARG A 218 6.26 -0.60 23.26
CA ARG A 218 6.33 -1.41 24.50
C ARG A 218 7.56 -2.31 24.52
N LYS A 219 7.78 -3.06 25.57
CA LYS A 219 8.76 -4.14 25.58
C LYS A 219 8.38 -5.24 24.58
N GLY A 220 9.31 -5.68 23.74
CA GLY A 220 9.03 -6.74 22.76
C GLY A 220 10.28 -7.28 22.07
N PRO A 221 10.12 -8.18 21.08
CA PRO A 221 11.24 -8.77 20.34
C PRO A 221 11.83 -7.78 19.34
N LEU A 222 13.15 -7.78 19.20
CA LEU A 222 13.86 -6.93 18.24
C LEU A 222 13.48 -7.21 16.77
N TYR A 223 12.99 -8.40 16.46
CA TYR A 223 12.60 -8.82 15.10
C TYR A 223 11.32 -8.14 14.60
N TYR A 224 10.45 -7.71 15.53
CA TYR A 224 9.11 -7.22 15.18
C TYR A 224 9.13 -5.99 14.28
N ASP A 225 9.95 -5.01 14.63
CA ASP A 225 10.00 -3.75 13.88
C ASP A 225 10.73 -3.92 12.54
N VAL A 226 11.69 -4.84 12.46
CA VAL A 226 12.31 -5.26 11.19
C VAL A 226 11.25 -5.89 10.27
N ALA A 227 10.43 -6.80 10.78
CA ALA A 227 9.32 -7.40 10.04
C ALA A 227 8.30 -6.33 9.61
N SER A 228 7.94 -5.42 10.53
CA SER A 228 6.98 -4.34 10.27
C SER A 228 7.47 -3.40 9.15
N PHE A 229 8.77 -3.09 9.11
CA PHE A 229 9.35 -2.19 8.12
C PHE A 229 9.57 -2.88 6.76
N LEU A 230 10.12 -4.09 6.74
CA LEU A 230 10.52 -4.75 5.50
C LEU A 230 9.38 -5.48 4.78
N TRP A 231 8.31 -5.89 5.50
CA TRP A 231 7.14 -6.57 4.94
C TRP A 231 5.86 -5.74 4.95
N GLN A 232 5.98 -4.41 5.06
CA GLN A 232 4.79 -3.55 4.91
C GLN A 232 4.18 -3.71 3.51
N ALA A 233 2.87 -3.98 3.44
CA ALA A 233 2.19 -4.44 2.24
C ALA A 233 2.39 -3.53 1.01
N LYS A 234 2.19 -2.22 1.16
CA LYS A 234 2.31 -1.26 0.06
C LYS A 234 3.74 -0.73 -0.18
N ALA A 235 4.75 -1.20 0.53
CA ALA A 235 6.14 -0.78 0.28
C ALA A 235 6.76 -1.45 -0.94
N ASN A 236 6.28 -2.65 -1.28
CA ASN A 236 6.69 -3.38 -2.48
C ASN A 236 8.22 -3.59 -2.59
N TYR A 237 8.88 -3.81 -1.45
CA TYR A 237 10.32 -4.05 -1.44
C TYR A 237 10.65 -5.39 -2.09
N PRO A 238 11.50 -5.43 -3.14
CA PRO A 238 11.98 -6.69 -3.71
C PRO A 238 12.90 -7.42 -2.71
N ASP A 239 13.02 -8.75 -2.83
CA ASP A 239 13.79 -9.55 -1.89
C ASP A 239 15.25 -9.14 -1.80
N SER A 240 15.86 -8.75 -2.93
CA SER A 240 17.23 -8.23 -2.95
C SER A 240 17.40 -6.99 -2.06
N LEU A 241 16.43 -6.07 -2.08
CA LEU A 241 16.46 -4.89 -1.23
C LEU A 241 16.19 -5.25 0.25
N ARG A 242 15.27 -6.20 0.52
CA ARG A 242 15.05 -6.70 1.89
C ARG A 242 16.33 -7.28 2.48
N GLN A 243 17.07 -8.10 1.71
CA GLN A 243 18.35 -8.67 2.14
C GLN A 243 19.40 -7.59 2.40
N GLU A 244 19.52 -6.62 1.49
CA GLU A 244 20.42 -5.46 1.66
C GLU A 244 20.10 -4.69 2.96
N LEU A 245 18.84 -4.41 3.23
CA LEU A 245 18.41 -3.70 4.43
C LEU A 245 18.55 -4.53 5.72
N ILE A 246 18.42 -5.88 5.64
CA ILE A 246 18.72 -6.76 6.77
C ILE A 246 20.22 -6.71 7.11
N ASP A 247 21.09 -6.72 6.11
CA ASP A 247 22.54 -6.59 6.33
C ASP A 247 22.89 -5.27 6.98
N GLU A 248 22.26 -4.16 6.54
CA GLU A 248 22.41 -2.83 7.15
C GLU A 248 21.92 -2.79 8.61
N TYR A 249 20.80 -3.47 8.88
CA TYR A 249 20.29 -3.60 10.25
C TYR A 249 21.26 -4.38 11.15
N LEU A 250 21.73 -5.53 10.70
CA LEU A 250 22.66 -6.38 11.45
C LEU A 250 23.99 -5.67 11.71
N GLU A 251 24.50 -4.91 10.75
CA GLU A 251 25.70 -4.08 10.95
C GLU A 251 25.48 -3.02 12.01
N ALA A 252 24.37 -2.30 11.96
CA ALA A 252 23.99 -1.28 12.95
C ALA A 252 23.65 -1.89 14.33
N LEU A 253 23.26 -3.17 14.38
CA LEU A 253 22.96 -3.90 15.63
C LEU A 253 24.24 -4.32 16.38
N ARG A 254 25.37 -4.52 15.71
CA ARG A 254 26.62 -5.06 16.30
C ARG A 254 27.08 -4.37 17.59
N PRO A 255 27.00 -3.03 17.74
CA PRO A 255 27.39 -2.39 19.00
C PRO A 255 26.55 -2.79 20.21
N TYR A 256 25.34 -3.27 20.00
CA TYR A 256 24.38 -3.65 21.04
C TYR A 256 24.31 -5.15 21.22
N LYS A 257 24.33 -5.90 20.12
CA LYS A 257 24.21 -7.35 20.10
C LYS A 257 24.76 -7.96 18.82
N GLN A 258 25.53 -9.04 18.96
CA GLN A 258 25.97 -9.85 17.82
C GLN A 258 25.03 -11.06 17.63
N ILE A 259 24.49 -11.20 16.43
CA ILE A 259 23.64 -12.32 16.01
C ILE A 259 24.09 -12.76 14.63
N GLU A 260 24.35 -14.05 14.45
CA GLU A 260 24.62 -14.63 13.14
C GLU A 260 23.40 -14.48 12.23
N LYS A 261 23.63 -14.15 10.94
CA LYS A 261 22.55 -13.82 9.99
C LYS A 261 21.54 -14.94 9.84
N GLU A 262 21.99 -16.18 9.77
CA GLU A 262 21.14 -17.36 9.64
C GLU A 262 20.22 -17.53 10.87
N VAL A 263 20.77 -17.33 12.05
CA VAL A 263 19.98 -17.36 13.32
C VAL A 263 18.98 -16.21 13.35
N PHE A 264 19.38 -15.03 12.88
CA PHE A 264 18.48 -13.88 12.80
C PHE A 264 17.32 -14.16 11.86
N LEU A 265 17.60 -14.63 10.63
CA LEU A 265 16.60 -14.93 9.62
C LEU A 265 15.64 -16.05 10.06
N SER A 266 16.16 -17.09 10.71
CA SER A 266 15.33 -18.20 11.23
C SER A 266 14.28 -17.74 12.24
N ARG A 267 14.61 -16.75 13.09
CA ARG A 267 13.68 -16.17 14.06
C ARG A 267 12.76 -15.11 13.41
N LEU A 268 13.34 -14.26 12.53
CA LEU A 268 12.60 -13.20 11.85
C LEU A 268 11.41 -13.75 11.06
N ARG A 269 11.54 -14.89 10.38
CA ARG A 269 10.46 -15.47 9.56
C ARG A 269 9.18 -15.76 10.35
N HIS A 270 9.26 -16.19 11.61
CA HIS A 270 8.10 -16.42 12.47
C HIS A 270 7.41 -15.12 12.84
N VAL A 271 8.20 -14.07 13.08
CA VAL A 271 7.66 -12.72 13.36
C VAL A 271 7.04 -12.10 12.10
N VAL A 272 7.62 -12.34 10.91
CA VAL A 272 7.03 -11.93 9.63
C VAL A 272 5.69 -12.62 9.40
N LEU A 273 5.58 -13.92 9.67
CA LEU A 273 4.30 -14.64 9.59
C LEU A 273 3.28 -13.99 10.52
N PHE A 274 3.59 -13.86 11.80
CA PHE A 274 2.70 -13.24 12.79
C PHE A 274 2.27 -11.82 12.37
N ARG A 275 3.23 -10.98 11.96
CA ARG A 275 2.95 -9.59 11.56
C ARG A 275 2.07 -9.52 10.31
N THR A 276 2.25 -10.45 9.37
CA THR A 276 1.41 -10.55 8.17
C THR A 276 -0.03 -10.92 8.55
N LEU A 277 -0.24 -11.88 9.46
CA LEU A 277 -1.58 -12.24 9.95
C LEU A 277 -2.23 -11.09 10.69
N GLN A 278 -1.50 -10.39 11.57
CA GLN A 278 -1.99 -9.22 12.29
C GLN A 278 -2.46 -8.12 11.33
N VAL A 279 -1.65 -7.81 10.29
CA VAL A 279 -2.00 -6.82 9.28
C VAL A 279 -3.24 -7.22 8.49
N LEU A 280 -3.35 -8.50 8.10
CA LEU A 280 -4.54 -9.02 7.42
C LEU A 280 -5.79 -8.90 8.31
N GLY A 281 -5.68 -9.17 9.62
CA GLY A 281 -6.77 -8.94 10.57
C GLY A 281 -7.24 -7.49 10.58
N ALA A 282 -6.30 -6.54 10.66
CA ALA A 282 -6.59 -5.11 10.61
C ALA A 282 -7.22 -4.69 9.26
N TYR A 283 -6.73 -5.23 8.15
CA TYR A 283 -7.29 -4.96 6.82
C TYR A 283 -8.69 -5.57 6.66
N GLY A 284 -8.93 -6.75 7.23
CA GLY A 284 -10.26 -7.36 7.28
C GLY A 284 -11.25 -6.47 8.03
N PHE A 285 -10.94 -6.09 9.25
CA PHE A 285 -11.82 -5.23 10.04
C PHE A 285 -12.08 -3.89 9.34
N ARG A 286 -11.03 -3.14 9.04
CA ARG A 286 -11.19 -1.80 8.46
C ARG A 286 -11.70 -1.82 7.02
N GLY A 287 -11.35 -2.84 6.24
CA GLY A 287 -11.79 -3.00 4.85
C GLY A 287 -13.21 -3.56 4.74
N TYR A 288 -13.48 -4.73 5.34
CA TYR A 288 -14.75 -5.42 5.17
C TYR A 288 -15.86 -4.87 6.07
N PHE A 289 -15.54 -4.50 7.33
CA PHE A 289 -16.54 -4.00 8.28
C PHE A 289 -16.68 -2.48 8.24
N GLU A 290 -15.58 -1.71 8.30
CA GLU A 290 -15.63 -0.24 8.24
C GLU A 290 -15.72 0.32 6.80
N LYS A 291 -15.67 -0.53 5.77
CA LYS A 291 -15.77 -0.15 4.34
C LYS A 291 -14.68 0.82 3.85
N LYS A 292 -13.52 0.85 4.49
CA LYS A 292 -12.41 1.73 4.10
C LYS A 292 -11.62 1.12 2.93
N THR A 293 -11.83 1.65 1.72
CA THR A 293 -11.33 1.11 0.44
C THR A 293 -9.80 0.89 0.42
N HIS A 294 -9.02 1.82 0.99
CA HIS A 294 -7.55 1.73 0.96
C HIS A 294 -6.98 0.52 1.74
N PHE A 295 -7.74 -0.03 2.73
CA PHE A 295 -7.35 -1.28 3.39
C PHE A 295 -7.64 -2.48 2.50
N ILE A 296 -8.79 -2.50 1.81
CA ILE A 296 -9.13 -3.56 0.84
C ILE A 296 -8.05 -3.63 -0.25
N GLU A 297 -7.63 -2.48 -0.78
CA GLU A 297 -6.55 -2.37 -1.77
C GLU A 297 -5.18 -2.86 -1.27
N SER A 298 -4.98 -2.93 0.04
CA SER A 298 -3.73 -3.39 0.64
C SER A 298 -3.67 -4.91 0.80
N ILE A 299 -4.83 -5.59 0.86
CA ILE A 299 -4.93 -7.03 1.08
C ILE A 299 -4.11 -7.83 0.06
N PRO A 300 -4.18 -7.58 -1.26
CA PRO A 300 -3.43 -8.38 -2.22
C PRO A 300 -1.92 -8.35 -2.05
N PHE A 301 -1.36 -7.23 -1.60
CA PHE A 301 0.08 -7.14 -1.32
C PHE A 301 0.46 -7.97 -0.08
N ALA A 302 -0.38 -7.96 0.94
CA ALA A 302 -0.16 -8.79 2.13
C ALA A 302 -0.29 -10.28 1.80
N ILE A 303 -1.26 -10.67 0.96
CA ILE A 303 -1.44 -12.04 0.47
C ILE A 303 -0.22 -12.50 -0.36
N GLU A 304 0.36 -11.63 -1.19
CA GLU A 304 1.56 -11.98 -1.95
C GLU A 304 2.78 -12.18 -1.05
N ASN A 305 2.99 -11.31 -0.06
CA ASN A 305 4.02 -11.52 0.96
C ASN A 305 3.83 -12.85 1.70
N LEU A 306 2.57 -13.20 2.02
CA LEU A 306 2.26 -14.46 2.69
C LEU A 306 2.54 -15.67 1.80
N ARG A 307 2.20 -15.63 0.50
CA ARG A 307 2.52 -16.71 -0.45
C ARG A 307 4.02 -16.98 -0.52
N GLN A 308 4.82 -15.91 -0.65
CA GLN A 308 6.28 -16.04 -0.68
C GLN A 308 6.81 -16.69 0.59
N LEU A 309 6.32 -16.26 1.74
CA LEU A 309 6.71 -16.78 3.04
C LEU A 309 6.35 -18.27 3.22
N LEU A 310 5.19 -18.68 2.70
CA LEU A 310 4.71 -20.07 2.78
C LEU A 310 5.44 -21.04 1.82
N GLN A 311 6.24 -20.56 0.87
CA GLN A 311 7.01 -21.44 -0.03
C GLN A 311 8.01 -22.34 0.72
N GLU A 312 8.61 -21.81 1.77
CA GLU A 312 9.53 -22.57 2.64
C GLU A 312 8.79 -23.39 3.70
N GLY A 313 7.48 -23.10 3.92
CA GLY A 313 6.66 -23.74 4.95
C GLY A 313 7.10 -23.43 6.39
N PHE A 314 6.31 -23.90 7.35
CA PHE A 314 6.60 -23.85 8.78
C PHE A 314 6.20 -25.20 9.40
N PRO A 315 7.15 -26.13 9.55
CA PRO A 315 6.85 -27.45 10.08
C PRO A 315 6.32 -27.42 11.52
N GLU A 316 6.55 -26.32 12.24
CA GLU A 316 6.06 -26.09 13.60
C GLU A 316 4.55 -25.78 13.66
N TYR A 317 3.93 -25.34 12.53
CA TYR A 317 2.54 -24.93 12.43
C TYR A 317 1.90 -25.53 11.15
N PRO A 318 1.83 -26.87 11.03
CA PRO A 318 1.47 -27.52 9.77
C PRO A 318 0.03 -27.22 9.34
N TYR A 319 -0.91 -27.21 10.29
CA TYR A 319 -2.31 -26.96 9.98
C TYR A 319 -2.57 -25.49 9.64
N LEU A 320 -1.95 -24.57 10.37
CA LEU A 320 -1.99 -23.15 10.02
C LEU A 320 -1.47 -22.91 8.59
N CYS A 321 -0.33 -23.51 8.23
CA CYS A 321 0.21 -23.41 6.87
C CYS A 321 -0.76 -23.95 5.81
N GLU A 322 -1.38 -25.08 6.03
CA GLU A 322 -2.39 -25.67 5.15
C GLU A 322 -3.57 -24.71 4.93
N VAL A 323 -4.13 -24.17 6.02
CA VAL A 323 -5.25 -23.23 5.98
C VAL A 323 -4.86 -21.96 5.22
N LEU A 324 -3.67 -21.40 5.50
CA LEU A 324 -3.17 -20.20 4.85
C LEU A 324 -2.89 -20.42 3.35
N GLN A 325 -2.36 -21.58 2.95
CA GLN A 325 -2.17 -21.93 1.55
C GLN A 325 -3.52 -21.95 0.82
N ARG A 326 -4.51 -22.71 1.34
CA ARG A 326 -5.87 -22.73 0.77
C ARG A 326 -6.49 -21.34 0.69
N MET A 327 -6.32 -20.51 1.71
CA MET A 327 -6.80 -19.12 1.73
C MET A 327 -6.16 -18.30 0.60
N THR A 328 -4.84 -18.37 0.43
CA THR A 328 -4.15 -17.57 -0.60
C THR A 328 -4.49 -17.99 -2.03
N GLU A 329 -4.99 -19.21 -2.24
CA GLU A 329 -5.41 -19.74 -3.55
C GLU A 329 -6.84 -19.39 -3.94
N LEU A 330 -7.62 -18.78 -3.03
CA LEU A 330 -9.00 -18.37 -3.34
C LEU A 330 -9.05 -17.43 -4.55
N LYS A 331 -10.07 -17.61 -5.39
CA LYS A 331 -10.27 -16.81 -6.61
C LYS A 331 -10.23 -15.30 -6.35
N GLN A 332 -10.79 -14.84 -5.23
CA GLN A 332 -10.76 -13.43 -4.83
C GLN A 332 -9.34 -12.87 -4.59
N PHE A 333 -8.34 -13.72 -4.33
CA PHE A 333 -6.93 -13.35 -4.17
C PHE A 333 -6.06 -13.77 -5.37
N ALA A 334 -6.55 -14.61 -6.28
CA ALA A 334 -5.86 -14.99 -7.51
C ALA A 334 -5.64 -13.77 -8.44
N ALA A 335 -6.60 -12.84 -8.48
CA ALA A 335 -6.50 -11.58 -9.21
C ALA A 335 -5.36 -10.67 -8.69
N ALA A 336 -4.89 -10.85 -7.46
CA ALA A 336 -3.73 -10.14 -6.93
C ALA A 336 -2.42 -10.52 -7.66
N ARG A 337 -2.32 -11.75 -8.15
CA ARG A 337 -1.22 -12.23 -8.99
C ARG A 337 -1.16 -11.51 -10.34
N ASN A 338 -2.32 -11.04 -10.82
CA ASN A 338 -2.49 -10.35 -12.10
C ASN A 338 -2.51 -8.81 -11.99
N ARG A 339 -2.29 -8.21 -10.82
CA ARG A 339 -2.33 -6.74 -10.64
C ARG A 339 -1.29 -5.98 -11.44
N ARG A 340 -0.25 -6.63 -11.95
CA ARG A 340 0.70 -6.03 -12.91
C ARG A 340 0.22 -6.07 -14.36
N ASN A 341 -0.93 -6.70 -14.67
CA ASN A 341 -1.35 -6.98 -16.03
C ASN A 341 -2.85 -6.76 -16.25
N LEU A 342 -3.34 -5.51 -16.08
CA LEU A 342 -4.60 -5.17 -16.72
C LEU A 342 -4.42 -5.40 -18.22
N THR A 343 -5.19 -6.32 -18.79
CA THR A 343 -5.30 -6.51 -20.24
C THR A 343 -6.57 -5.84 -20.72
N VAL A 344 -6.41 -4.84 -21.57
CA VAL A 344 -7.55 -4.20 -22.22
C VAL A 344 -7.71 -4.81 -23.60
N THR A 345 -8.81 -5.52 -23.83
CA THR A 345 -9.15 -6.03 -25.17
C THR A 345 -9.82 -4.92 -25.96
N VAL A 346 -9.16 -4.46 -27.01
CA VAL A 346 -9.70 -3.46 -27.95
C VAL A 346 -10.04 -4.16 -29.25
N MET A 347 -11.33 -4.12 -29.64
CA MET A 347 -11.82 -4.88 -30.80
C MET A 347 -12.55 -4.02 -31.81
N SER A 348 -12.25 -4.19 -33.09
CA SER A 348 -13.07 -3.68 -34.19
C SER A 348 -14.01 -4.75 -34.73
N PHE A 349 -15.25 -4.40 -35.03
CA PHE A 349 -16.27 -5.34 -35.50
C PHE A 349 -17.27 -4.76 -36.51
N SER A 350 -17.98 -5.65 -37.22
CA SER A 350 -19.10 -5.32 -38.09
C SER A 350 -20.44 -5.52 -37.39
N TYR A 351 -21.30 -4.48 -37.36
CA TYR A 351 -22.67 -4.64 -36.86
C TYR A 351 -23.50 -5.67 -37.64
N ARG A 352 -23.15 -5.95 -38.91
CA ARG A 352 -23.81 -7.01 -39.70
C ARG A 352 -23.54 -8.41 -39.14
N LYS A 353 -22.44 -8.62 -38.41
CA LYS A 353 -22.05 -9.90 -37.82
C LYS A 353 -22.29 -9.95 -36.30
N GLY A 354 -22.96 -8.96 -35.77
CA GLY A 354 -23.30 -8.89 -34.33
C GLY A 354 -22.22 -8.24 -33.47
N ILE A 355 -22.64 -7.79 -32.28
CA ILE A 355 -21.77 -7.23 -31.24
C ILE A 355 -20.97 -8.39 -30.65
N PRO A 356 -19.63 -8.20 -30.43
CA PRO A 356 -18.82 -9.22 -29.76
C PRO A 356 -19.26 -9.42 -28.31
N GLU A 357 -19.16 -10.67 -27.84
CA GLU A 357 -19.35 -11.01 -26.42
C GLU A 357 -18.03 -10.94 -25.66
N ASP A 358 -18.09 -10.63 -24.37
CA ASP A 358 -16.93 -10.63 -23.47
C ASP A 358 -16.64 -12.03 -22.96
N GLU A 359 -15.60 -12.67 -23.50
CA GLU A 359 -15.17 -14.03 -23.12
C GLU A 359 -14.46 -14.08 -21.75
N SER A 360 -14.14 -12.94 -21.15
CA SER A 360 -13.43 -12.87 -19.86
C SER A 360 -14.30 -13.28 -18.66
N GLY A 361 -15.63 -13.37 -18.86
CA GLY A 361 -16.60 -13.63 -17.79
C GLY A 361 -16.91 -12.42 -16.90
N ASN A 362 -16.33 -11.23 -17.18
CA ASN A 362 -16.58 -10.01 -16.42
C ASN A 362 -17.84 -9.25 -16.87
N GLY A 363 -18.47 -9.70 -17.94
CA GLY A 363 -19.81 -9.25 -18.36
C GLY A 363 -19.88 -7.89 -19.00
N GLY A 364 -18.84 -7.40 -19.67
CA GLY A 364 -19.00 -6.20 -20.46
C GLY A 364 -17.81 -5.26 -20.59
N GLY A 365 -18.14 -4.07 -21.04
CA GLY A 365 -17.20 -3.00 -21.37
C GLY A 365 -17.88 -1.94 -22.23
N TYR A 366 -17.13 -1.31 -23.09
CA TYR A 366 -17.64 -0.27 -23.99
C TYR A 366 -17.91 -0.84 -25.38
N VAL A 367 -19.03 -0.40 -25.99
CA VAL A 367 -19.32 -0.62 -27.41
C VAL A 367 -19.59 0.76 -28.03
N PHE A 368 -18.64 1.26 -28.81
CA PHE A 368 -18.73 2.55 -29.50
C PHE A 368 -19.18 2.38 -30.95
N ASP A 369 -20.17 3.17 -31.35
CA ASP A 369 -20.71 3.16 -32.70
C ASP A 369 -20.04 4.21 -33.56
N CYS A 370 -19.19 3.79 -34.51
CA CYS A 370 -18.49 4.66 -35.43
C CYS A 370 -19.32 5.04 -36.69
N ARG A 371 -20.60 4.68 -36.77
CA ARG A 371 -21.41 4.92 -37.98
C ARG A 371 -21.74 6.38 -38.23
N ALA A 372 -21.69 7.22 -37.18
CA ALA A 372 -21.89 8.67 -37.30
C ALA A 372 -20.75 9.38 -38.06
N VAL A 373 -19.53 8.82 -38.02
CA VAL A 373 -18.36 9.36 -38.69
C VAL A 373 -18.45 9.14 -40.21
N HIS A 374 -17.89 10.07 -40.97
CA HIS A 374 -17.86 10.01 -42.44
C HIS A 374 -17.32 8.68 -42.98
N ASN A 375 -18.00 8.08 -43.93
CA ASN A 375 -17.75 6.73 -44.38
C ASN A 375 -16.89 6.62 -45.64
N PRO A 376 -15.60 6.23 -45.57
CA PRO A 376 -14.74 6.00 -46.72
C PRO A 376 -15.32 4.99 -47.73
N GLY A 377 -16.02 3.96 -47.23
CA GLY A 377 -16.60 2.89 -48.07
C GLY A 377 -17.66 3.33 -49.05
N ARG A 378 -18.10 4.60 -49.07
CA ARG A 378 -18.92 5.21 -50.08
C ARG A 378 -18.17 5.51 -51.38
N TYR A 379 -16.83 5.58 -51.34
CA TYR A 379 -15.97 5.96 -52.44
C TYR A 379 -15.25 4.74 -53.00
N GLU A 380 -15.30 4.53 -54.32
CA GLU A 380 -14.78 3.33 -55.00
C GLU A 380 -13.31 3.07 -54.66
N GLN A 381 -12.51 4.13 -54.63
CA GLN A 381 -11.06 4.08 -54.32
C GLN A 381 -10.69 3.52 -52.93
N TYR A 382 -11.61 3.49 -52.00
CA TYR A 382 -11.34 3.01 -50.63
C TYR A 382 -12.02 1.66 -50.33
N LYS A 383 -12.83 1.13 -51.23
CA LYS A 383 -13.61 -0.10 -50.98
C LYS A 383 -12.75 -1.36 -50.68
N SER A 384 -11.58 -1.44 -51.32
CA SER A 384 -10.65 -2.56 -51.11
C SER A 384 -9.66 -2.35 -49.95
N LEU A 385 -9.61 -1.14 -49.41
CA LEU A 385 -8.71 -0.72 -48.33
C LEU A 385 -9.38 -0.90 -46.97
N THR A 386 -8.56 -0.82 -45.92
CA THR A 386 -8.99 -0.91 -44.50
C THR A 386 -8.67 0.36 -43.74
N GLY A 387 -9.10 0.46 -42.51
CA GLY A 387 -8.74 1.57 -41.59
C GLY A 387 -7.26 1.61 -41.19
N LEU A 388 -6.46 0.63 -41.60
CA LEU A 388 -5.00 0.61 -41.39
C LEU A 388 -4.21 1.19 -42.58
N ASP A 389 -4.90 1.38 -43.74
CA ASP A 389 -4.26 1.86 -44.95
C ASP A 389 -4.18 3.40 -44.96
N ARG A 390 -3.01 3.91 -45.28
CA ARG A 390 -2.71 5.35 -45.24
C ARG A 390 -3.73 6.23 -45.97
N PRO A 391 -4.21 5.90 -47.19
CA PRO A 391 -5.20 6.73 -47.88
C PRO A 391 -6.54 6.82 -47.13
N VAL A 392 -6.94 5.75 -46.41
CA VAL A 392 -8.15 5.74 -45.59
C VAL A 392 -7.95 6.53 -44.32
N ILE A 393 -6.78 6.42 -43.68
CA ILE A 393 -6.39 7.25 -42.51
C ILE A 393 -6.47 8.74 -42.84
N GLU A 394 -5.80 9.14 -43.92
CA GLU A 394 -5.80 10.56 -44.39
C GLU A 394 -7.21 11.05 -44.68
N PHE A 395 -8.07 10.22 -45.28
CA PHE A 395 -9.48 10.55 -45.52
C PHE A 395 -10.24 10.77 -44.22
N LEU A 396 -10.09 9.87 -43.24
CA LEU A 396 -10.81 9.93 -41.96
C LEU A 396 -10.38 11.11 -41.08
N GLU A 397 -9.11 11.48 -41.16
CA GLU A 397 -8.56 12.63 -40.38
C GLU A 397 -8.83 13.98 -41.00
N LYS A 398 -9.12 14.05 -42.30
CA LYS A 398 -9.19 15.31 -43.07
C LYS A 398 -10.26 16.29 -42.59
N ASP A 399 -11.44 15.79 -42.20
CA ASP A 399 -12.57 16.62 -41.78
C ASP A 399 -12.68 16.72 -40.24
N GLY A 400 -11.85 16.03 -39.52
CA GLY A 400 -11.77 16.07 -38.04
C GLY A 400 -12.85 15.27 -37.29
N GLU A 401 -13.86 14.74 -37.95
CA GLU A 401 -14.97 14.02 -37.30
C GLU A 401 -14.47 12.81 -36.49
N ILE A 402 -13.58 12.00 -37.08
CA ILE A 402 -13.00 10.83 -36.38
C ILE A 402 -12.13 11.24 -35.20
N THR A 403 -11.40 12.32 -35.34
CA THR A 403 -10.51 12.84 -34.29
C THR A 403 -11.31 13.33 -33.09
N GLU A 404 -12.40 14.07 -33.35
CA GLU A 404 -13.28 14.53 -32.27
C GLU A 404 -14.03 13.39 -31.59
N PHE A 405 -14.49 12.38 -32.35
CA PHE A 405 -15.06 11.17 -31.82
C PHE A 405 -14.07 10.43 -30.88
N LEU A 406 -12.81 10.26 -31.31
CA LEU A 406 -11.79 9.60 -30.51
C LEU A 406 -11.42 10.42 -29.28
N ARG A 407 -11.35 11.74 -29.36
CA ARG A 407 -11.12 12.60 -28.19
C ARG A 407 -12.14 12.34 -27.07
N HIS A 408 -13.40 12.16 -27.42
CA HIS A 408 -14.46 11.86 -26.43
C HIS A 408 -14.40 10.43 -25.92
N THR A 409 -14.21 9.45 -26.79
CA THR A 409 -14.15 8.04 -26.40
C THR A 409 -12.91 7.74 -25.57
N ASP A 410 -11.73 8.27 -25.94
CA ASP A 410 -10.50 8.11 -25.19
C ASP A 410 -10.59 8.76 -23.81
N ALA A 411 -11.24 9.91 -23.66
CA ALA A 411 -11.43 10.54 -22.34
C ALA A 411 -12.26 9.65 -21.38
N LEU A 412 -13.34 9.01 -21.88
CA LEU A 412 -14.15 8.06 -21.11
C LEU A 412 -13.35 6.81 -20.74
N VAL A 413 -12.64 6.25 -21.73
CA VAL A 413 -11.85 5.02 -21.56
C VAL A 413 -10.69 5.24 -20.62
N ASP A 414 -9.98 6.36 -20.75
CA ASP A 414 -8.86 6.72 -19.87
C ASP A 414 -9.27 6.78 -18.40
N ALA A 415 -10.37 7.46 -18.11
CA ALA A 415 -10.90 7.55 -16.75
C ALA A 415 -11.25 6.15 -16.20
N HIS A 416 -11.80 5.27 -17.04
CA HIS A 416 -12.16 3.91 -16.66
C HIS A 416 -10.92 3.02 -16.45
N VAL A 417 -9.96 3.06 -17.37
CA VAL A 417 -8.68 2.31 -17.27
C VAL A 417 -7.91 2.75 -16.03
N GLN A 418 -7.80 4.06 -15.78
CA GLN A 418 -7.19 4.57 -14.54
C GLN A 418 -7.87 3.97 -13.30
N ARG A 419 -9.20 3.98 -13.29
CA ARG A 419 -9.96 3.45 -12.15
C ARG A 419 -9.83 1.93 -12.01
N PHE A 420 -9.71 1.20 -13.13
CA PHE A 420 -9.48 -0.24 -13.12
C PHE A 420 -8.09 -0.61 -12.61
N LEU A 421 -7.06 0.17 -12.98
CA LEU A 421 -5.71 0.03 -12.43
C LEU A 421 -5.71 0.26 -10.92
N GLU A 422 -6.36 1.33 -10.44
CA GLU A 422 -6.48 1.65 -9.01
C GLU A 422 -7.19 0.54 -8.23
N ARG A 423 -8.22 -0.07 -8.83
CA ARG A 423 -9.02 -1.14 -8.23
C ARG A 423 -8.47 -2.54 -8.45
N GLY A 424 -7.43 -2.69 -9.28
CA GLY A 424 -6.79 -3.96 -9.57
C GLY A 424 -7.65 -4.92 -10.40
N PHE A 425 -8.48 -4.41 -11.31
CA PHE A 425 -9.17 -5.22 -12.29
C PHE A 425 -8.17 -5.78 -13.31
N SER A 426 -8.40 -7.01 -13.77
CA SER A 426 -7.50 -7.71 -14.67
C SER A 426 -7.91 -7.59 -16.15
N HIS A 427 -9.16 -7.19 -16.43
CA HIS A 427 -9.70 -7.17 -17.78
C HIS A 427 -10.70 -6.04 -18.00
N LEU A 428 -10.67 -5.44 -19.20
CA LEU A 428 -11.65 -4.48 -19.72
C LEU A 428 -11.79 -4.73 -21.22
N MET A 429 -13.02 -4.73 -21.74
CA MET A 429 -13.30 -4.87 -23.16
C MET A 429 -13.81 -3.56 -23.75
N ILE A 430 -13.27 -3.17 -24.92
CA ILE A 430 -13.63 -1.94 -25.66
C ILE A 430 -13.82 -2.30 -27.12
N CYS A 431 -15.03 -2.13 -27.61
CA CYS A 431 -15.39 -2.49 -28.98
C CYS A 431 -15.74 -1.24 -29.78
N PHE A 432 -15.24 -1.19 -31.01
CA PHE A 432 -15.60 -0.19 -32.00
C PHE A 432 -16.32 -0.84 -33.17
N GLY A 433 -17.57 -0.42 -33.44
CA GLY A 433 -18.43 -0.99 -34.48
C GLY A 433 -18.67 -0.04 -35.63
N CYS A 434 -18.60 -0.53 -36.85
CA CYS A 434 -19.16 0.14 -38.02
C CYS A 434 -19.94 -0.82 -38.91
N THR A 435 -20.60 -0.36 -39.98
CA THR A 435 -21.47 -1.22 -40.79
C THR A 435 -20.75 -2.46 -41.32
N GLY A 436 -19.55 -2.29 -41.88
CA GLY A 436 -18.78 -3.39 -42.51
C GLY A 436 -17.59 -3.88 -41.70
N GLY A 437 -17.25 -3.24 -40.57
CA GLY A 437 -16.07 -3.61 -39.77
C GLY A 437 -14.72 -3.39 -40.47
N GLN A 438 -14.65 -2.52 -41.49
CA GLN A 438 -13.49 -2.45 -42.38
C GLN A 438 -12.67 -1.15 -42.26
N HIS A 439 -13.31 0.01 -42.10
CA HIS A 439 -12.61 1.32 -42.13
C HIS A 439 -12.64 1.99 -40.76
N ARG A 440 -13.75 2.68 -40.41
CA ARG A 440 -13.89 3.53 -39.21
C ARG A 440 -13.62 2.79 -37.91
N SER A 441 -14.23 1.60 -37.73
CA SER A 441 -14.03 0.77 -36.53
C SER A 441 -12.60 0.26 -36.42
N VAL A 442 -11.97 -0.10 -37.52
CA VAL A 442 -10.57 -0.57 -37.55
C VAL A 442 -9.62 0.55 -37.15
N TYR A 443 -9.77 1.74 -37.76
CA TYR A 443 -8.98 2.90 -37.39
C TYR A 443 -9.16 3.28 -35.91
N SER A 444 -10.40 3.35 -35.43
CA SER A 444 -10.68 3.72 -34.03
C SER A 444 -10.10 2.71 -33.04
N ALA A 445 -10.26 1.40 -33.30
CA ALA A 445 -9.69 0.38 -32.42
C ALA A 445 -8.16 0.41 -32.41
N GLN A 446 -7.51 0.57 -33.57
CA GLN A 446 -6.06 0.70 -33.68
C GLN A 446 -5.54 1.91 -32.90
N HIS A 447 -6.19 3.07 -33.09
CA HIS A 447 -5.82 4.31 -32.42
C HIS A 447 -5.91 4.18 -30.88
N THR A 448 -7.07 3.76 -30.38
CA THR A 448 -7.29 3.60 -28.93
C THR A 448 -6.37 2.53 -28.32
N ALA A 449 -6.11 1.42 -29.00
CA ALA A 449 -5.16 0.42 -28.54
C ALA A 449 -3.75 0.99 -28.36
N MET A 450 -3.26 1.72 -29.34
CA MET A 450 -1.93 2.36 -29.26
C MET A 450 -1.88 3.47 -28.21
N HIS A 451 -2.96 4.27 -28.09
CA HIS A 451 -3.11 5.29 -27.05
C HIS A 451 -3.00 4.69 -25.65
N LEU A 452 -3.79 3.66 -25.35
CA LEU A 452 -3.80 3.00 -24.03
C LEU A 452 -2.47 2.33 -23.69
N HIS A 453 -1.89 1.61 -24.66
CA HIS A 453 -0.59 0.96 -24.47
C HIS A 453 0.51 1.99 -24.16
N LYS A 454 0.55 3.11 -24.89
CA LYS A 454 1.54 4.18 -24.69
C LYS A 454 1.34 4.93 -23.37
N LYS A 455 0.08 5.27 -23.04
CA LYS A 455 -0.26 6.13 -21.90
C LYS A 455 -0.16 5.39 -20.56
N PHE A 456 -0.71 4.17 -20.48
CA PHE A 456 -0.85 3.43 -19.23
C PHE A 456 0.19 2.31 -19.08
N LYS A 457 0.97 2.00 -20.14
CA LYS A 457 1.97 0.91 -20.16
C LYS A 457 1.37 -0.44 -19.74
N ILE A 458 0.14 -0.72 -20.15
CA ILE A 458 -0.61 -1.94 -19.88
C ILE A 458 -0.57 -2.89 -21.06
N ASN A 459 -0.97 -4.15 -20.82
CA ASN A 459 -1.23 -5.08 -21.91
C ASN A 459 -2.48 -4.65 -22.67
N VAL A 460 -2.39 -4.60 -24.00
CA VAL A 460 -3.54 -4.36 -24.87
C VAL A 460 -3.65 -5.49 -25.87
N HIS A 461 -4.77 -6.18 -25.84
CA HIS A 461 -5.13 -7.22 -26.80
C HIS A 461 -5.95 -6.59 -27.92
N LEU A 462 -5.30 -6.30 -29.04
CA LEU A 462 -5.92 -5.68 -30.21
C LEU A 462 -6.45 -6.74 -31.16
N ILE A 463 -7.75 -6.69 -31.48
CA ILE A 463 -8.41 -7.62 -32.37
C ILE A 463 -9.16 -6.85 -33.47
N HIS A 464 -8.82 -7.08 -34.73
CA HIS A 464 -9.62 -6.65 -35.89
C HIS A 464 -10.34 -7.86 -36.44
N ARG A 465 -11.58 -8.10 -35.94
CA ARG A 465 -12.34 -9.33 -36.20
C ARG A 465 -12.52 -9.64 -37.69
N GLU A 466 -12.81 -8.61 -38.48
CA GLU A 466 -13.10 -8.82 -39.92
C GLU A 466 -11.82 -8.92 -40.77
N GLN A 467 -10.68 -8.48 -40.29
CA GLN A 467 -9.35 -8.57 -40.91
C GLN A 467 -8.54 -9.77 -40.39
N GLN A 468 -9.10 -10.54 -39.42
CA GLN A 468 -8.40 -11.68 -38.80
C GLN A 468 -7.06 -11.30 -38.18
N ILE A 469 -6.97 -10.09 -37.62
CA ILE A 469 -5.78 -9.60 -36.91
C ILE A 469 -6.06 -9.80 -35.41
N ASP A 470 -5.13 -10.47 -34.76
CA ASP A 470 -5.11 -10.70 -33.31
C ASP A 470 -3.69 -10.45 -32.81
N GLN A 471 -3.50 -9.39 -32.00
CA GLN A 471 -2.19 -8.92 -31.57
C GLN A 471 -2.19 -8.55 -30.10
N LEU A 472 -1.25 -9.11 -29.33
CA LEU A 472 -1.00 -8.71 -27.93
C LEU A 472 0.16 -7.72 -27.85
N LEU A 473 -0.13 -6.47 -27.48
CA LEU A 473 0.84 -5.44 -27.12
C LEU A 473 1.16 -5.62 -25.63
N LYS A 474 2.33 -6.19 -25.33
CA LYS A 474 2.74 -6.44 -23.94
C LYS A 474 3.24 -5.17 -23.26
N ALA A 475 2.85 -4.95 -22.01
CA ALA A 475 3.43 -3.95 -21.15
C ALA A 475 4.95 -4.10 -21.10
N LYS A 476 5.66 -2.99 -21.22
CA LYS A 476 7.13 -2.95 -21.09
C LYS A 476 7.53 -2.67 -19.65
#